data_8a618fa488a6da34cf618807fb953b77
#
_entry.id   8a618fa488a6da34cf618807fb953b77
#
_cell.length_a   1.000
_cell.length_b   1.000
_cell.length_c   1.000
_cell.angle_alpha   90.00
_cell.angle_beta   90.00
_cell.angle_gamma   90.00
#
_symmetry.space_group_name_H-M   'P 1'
#
loop_
_entity.id
_entity.type
_entity.pdbx_description
1 polymer ?
#
loop_
_entity_poly.entity_id
_entity_poly.type
_entity_poly.pdbx_seq_one_letter_code
_entity_poly.pdbx_strand_id
1 'polypeptide(L)'
;TAISRLHALEKSLERIVKRMKELNPQPIRKIPILIGGGGEKVTLRITAQYADIWHGFATKTEERSGIETVAHKNNVLDNWCKEIGRDPREIKRSIGIDIKRIDLADELIEAGATEVTLAVNGPGYDLSDVKEWIAWRDSKN
;
A
#
# COMPACT_ATOMS: atom_id res chain seq x y z
N THR A 1 12.41 -5.23 20.34
CA THR A 1 11.73 -6.29 19.57
C THR A 1 10.92 -5.71 18.41
N ALA A 2 10.50 -6.54 17.44
CA ALA A 2 9.62 -6.09 16.35
C ALA A 2 8.29 -5.54 16.90
N ILE A 3 7.71 -6.20 17.88
CA ILE A 3 6.44 -5.79 18.51
C ILE A 3 6.58 -4.42 19.21
N SER A 4 7.67 -4.17 19.91
CA SER A 4 7.88 -2.87 20.57
C SER A 4 7.98 -1.72 19.57
N ARG A 5 8.57 -1.97 18.38
CA ARG A 5 8.62 -0.97 17.29
C ARG A 5 7.25 -0.70 16.68
N LEU A 6 6.41 -1.72 16.54
CA LEU A 6 5.03 -1.55 16.06
C LEU A 6 4.16 -0.77 17.05
N HIS A 7 4.28 -1.02 18.36
CA HIS A 7 3.60 -0.21 19.36
C HIS A 7 4.11 1.25 19.39
N ALA A 8 5.43 1.45 19.17
CA ALA A 8 5.98 2.79 19.04
C ALA A 8 5.45 3.52 17.81
N LEU A 9 5.27 2.81 16.67
CA LEU A 9 4.65 3.35 15.48
C LEU A 9 3.21 3.81 15.76
N GLU A 10 2.39 2.98 16.40
CA GLU A 10 1.01 3.30 16.74
C GLU A 10 0.91 4.59 17.59
N LYS A 11 1.68 4.67 18.68
CA LYS A 11 1.77 5.89 19.50
C LYS A 11 2.26 7.12 18.73
N SER A 12 3.19 6.92 17.79
CA SER A 12 3.70 8.00 16.95
C SER A 12 2.65 8.50 15.98
N LEU A 13 1.84 7.61 15.39
CA LEU A 13 0.75 7.98 14.49
C LEU A 13 -0.33 8.81 15.20
N GLU A 14 -0.72 8.43 16.41
CA GLU A 14 -1.63 9.26 17.24
C GLU A 14 -1.11 10.69 17.40
N ARG A 15 0.18 10.82 17.73
CA ARG A 15 0.84 12.12 17.88
C ARG A 15 0.93 12.88 16.56
N ILE A 16 1.28 12.20 15.47
CA ILE A 16 1.37 12.79 14.13
C ILE A 16 0.02 13.34 13.70
N VAL A 17 -1.05 12.55 13.79
CA VAL A 17 -2.41 12.98 13.41
C VAL A 17 -2.86 14.18 14.23
N LYS A 18 -2.59 14.18 15.55
CA LYS A 18 -2.89 15.34 16.40
C LYS A 18 -2.13 16.58 15.94
N ARG A 19 -0.82 16.47 15.75
CA ARG A 19 0.03 17.62 15.34
C ARG A 19 -0.31 18.14 13.95
N MET A 20 -0.69 17.27 13.01
CA MET A 20 -1.12 17.72 11.68
C MET A 20 -2.33 18.65 11.73
N LYS A 21 -3.23 18.48 12.71
CA LYS A 21 -4.38 19.36 12.94
C LYS A 21 -3.98 20.72 13.57
N GLU A 22 -2.83 20.77 14.22
CA GLU A 22 -2.32 21.94 14.94
C GLU A 22 -1.31 22.76 14.10
N LEU A 23 -1.02 22.36 12.85
CA LEU A 23 -0.07 23.04 11.98
C LEU A 23 -0.53 24.49 11.68
N ASN A 24 0.43 25.42 11.72
CA ASN A 24 0.22 26.82 11.34
C ASN A 24 1.38 27.30 10.45
N PRO A 25 1.16 27.68 9.19
CA PRO A 25 -0.14 27.61 8.50
C PRO A 25 -0.62 26.17 8.27
N GLN A 26 -1.93 26.00 8.12
CA GLN A 26 -2.51 24.71 7.75
C GLN A 26 -2.06 24.30 6.35
N PRO A 27 -1.84 22.99 6.09
CA PRO A 27 -1.55 22.50 4.75
C PRO A 27 -2.64 22.87 3.75
N ILE A 28 -2.26 23.27 2.53
CA ILE A 28 -3.21 23.63 1.45
C ILE A 28 -4.07 22.43 1.02
N ARG A 29 -3.66 21.20 1.35
CA ARG A 29 -4.39 19.96 1.07
C ARG A 29 -4.11 18.93 2.15
N LYS A 30 -4.96 17.94 2.27
CA LYS A 30 -4.71 16.77 3.14
C LYS A 30 -3.36 16.12 2.75
N ILE A 31 -2.50 15.91 3.73
CA ILE A 31 -1.25 15.15 3.57
C ILE A 31 -1.59 13.68 3.84
N PRO A 32 -1.51 12.78 2.86
CA PRO A 32 -1.85 11.38 3.06
C PRO A 32 -0.80 10.66 3.90
N ILE A 33 -1.26 9.75 4.75
CA ILE A 33 -0.40 8.85 5.54
C ILE A 33 -0.28 7.54 4.78
N LEU A 34 0.96 7.19 4.38
CA LEU A 34 1.28 5.89 3.81
C LEU A 34 1.89 4.99 4.88
N ILE A 35 1.36 3.78 5.03
CA ILE A 35 1.92 2.75 5.91
C ILE A 35 2.30 1.53 5.07
N GLY A 36 3.58 1.12 5.17
CA GLY A 36 4.12 -0.06 4.51
C GLY A 36 4.20 -1.27 5.44
N GLY A 37 4.03 -2.45 4.88
CA GLY A 37 4.21 -3.71 5.56
C GLY A 37 2.99 -4.64 5.54
N GLY A 38 3.25 -5.94 5.70
CA GLY A 38 2.24 -6.99 5.52
C GLY A 38 1.89 -7.79 6.78
N GLY A 39 2.28 -7.32 7.97
CA GLY A 39 1.96 -7.99 9.24
C GLY A 39 0.47 -7.95 9.57
N GLU A 40 -0.20 -9.09 9.50
CA GLU A 40 -1.66 -9.21 9.53
C GLU A 40 -2.29 -8.75 10.85
N LYS A 41 -1.68 -9.15 11.97
CA LYS A 41 -2.26 -8.91 13.31
C LYS A 41 -2.07 -7.48 13.82
N VAL A 42 -0.98 -6.82 13.45
CA VAL A 42 -0.63 -5.52 14.02
C VAL A 42 -0.50 -4.45 12.93
N THR A 43 0.34 -4.68 11.91
CA THR A 43 0.59 -3.65 10.89
C THR A 43 -0.67 -3.31 10.10
N LEU A 44 -1.42 -4.32 9.61
CA LEU A 44 -2.65 -4.08 8.86
C LEU A 44 -3.77 -3.51 9.74
N ARG A 45 -3.81 -3.83 11.04
CA ARG A 45 -4.71 -3.18 11.99
C ARG A 45 -4.39 -1.68 12.14
N ILE A 46 -3.12 -1.34 12.34
CA ILE A 46 -2.67 0.07 12.41
C ILE A 46 -2.96 0.78 11.08
N THR A 47 -2.74 0.11 9.96
CA THR A 47 -3.06 0.63 8.63
C THR A 47 -4.54 0.97 8.50
N ALA A 48 -5.43 0.07 8.93
CA ALA A 48 -6.88 0.32 8.93
C ALA A 48 -7.26 1.56 9.74
N GLN A 49 -6.57 1.84 10.85
CA GLN A 49 -6.87 2.98 11.72
C GLN A 49 -6.37 4.32 11.17
N TYR A 50 -5.18 4.36 10.57
CA TYR A 50 -4.46 5.62 10.32
C TYR A 50 -4.11 5.90 8.86
N ALA A 51 -4.00 4.87 8.00
CA ALA A 51 -3.48 5.06 6.65
C ALA A 51 -4.51 5.58 5.66
N ASP A 52 -4.05 6.42 4.74
CA ASP A 52 -4.74 6.75 3.50
C ASP A 52 -4.25 5.85 2.36
N ILE A 53 -3.03 5.30 2.50
CA ILE A 53 -2.40 4.41 1.53
C ILE A 53 -1.73 3.26 2.28
N TRP A 54 -2.05 2.03 1.91
CA TRP A 54 -1.29 0.85 2.30
C TRP A 54 -0.31 0.49 1.20
N HIS A 55 0.97 0.24 1.57
CA HIS A 55 1.97 -0.25 0.63
C HIS A 55 2.39 -1.68 0.99
N GLY A 56 2.20 -2.57 0.02
CA GLY A 56 2.62 -3.97 0.09
C GLY A 56 3.41 -4.39 -1.15
N PHE A 57 3.80 -5.67 -1.20
CA PHE A 57 4.52 -6.26 -2.33
C PHE A 57 3.83 -7.52 -2.81
N ALA A 58 3.81 -7.72 -4.15
CA ALA A 58 3.40 -8.97 -4.79
C ALA A 58 4.48 -10.05 -4.62
N THR A 59 4.74 -10.43 -3.38
CA THR A 59 5.80 -11.40 -3.03
C THR A 59 5.23 -12.80 -2.92
N LYS A 60 5.84 -13.76 -3.64
CA LYS A 60 5.53 -15.17 -3.50
C LYS A 60 5.91 -15.68 -2.10
N THR A 61 5.05 -16.50 -1.52
CA THR A 61 5.31 -17.27 -0.29
C THR A 61 5.35 -18.75 -0.59
N GLU A 62 5.57 -19.60 0.40
CA GLU A 62 5.48 -21.07 0.23
C GLU A 62 4.06 -21.52 -0.12
N GLU A 63 3.05 -20.79 0.38
CA GLU A 63 1.64 -21.16 0.26
C GLU A 63 0.91 -20.43 -0.88
N ARG A 64 1.42 -19.27 -1.34
CA ARG A 64 0.70 -18.37 -2.27
C ARG A 64 1.62 -17.78 -3.30
N SER A 65 1.11 -17.60 -4.51
CA SER A 65 1.71 -16.74 -5.53
C SER A 65 1.76 -15.28 -5.05
N GLY A 66 2.46 -14.40 -5.78
CA GLY A 66 2.51 -12.98 -5.46
C GLY A 66 1.12 -12.32 -5.51
N ILE A 67 0.31 -12.66 -6.52
CA ILE A 67 -1.06 -12.14 -6.69
C ILE A 67 -1.99 -12.63 -5.57
N GLU A 68 -1.96 -13.93 -5.25
CA GLU A 68 -2.75 -14.49 -4.15
C GLU A 68 -2.35 -13.88 -2.80
N THR A 69 -1.07 -13.55 -2.61
CA THR A 69 -0.59 -12.84 -1.42
C THR A 69 -1.22 -11.45 -1.33
N VAL A 70 -1.27 -10.70 -2.43
CA VAL A 70 -1.92 -9.37 -2.48
C VAL A 70 -3.40 -9.48 -2.16
N ALA A 71 -4.13 -10.40 -2.81
CA ALA A 71 -5.56 -10.61 -2.57
C ALA A 71 -5.83 -10.97 -1.09
N HIS A 72 -5.04 -11.87 -0.52
CA HIS A 72 -5.16 -12.25 0.88
C HIS A 72 -4.93 -11.07 1.83
N LYS A 73 -3.87 -10.27 1.62
CA LYS A 73 -3.58 -9.11 2.47
C LYS A 73 -4.65 -8.02 2.35
N ASN A 74 -5.22 -7.81 1.16
CA ASN A 74 -6.33 -6.92 0.95
C ASN A 74 -7.55 -7.37 1.76
N ASN A 75 -7.92 -8.65 1.72
CA ASN A 75 -9.01 -9.19 2.50
C ASN A 75 -8.80 -9.02 4.02
N VAL A 76 -7.58 -9.24 4.51
CA VAL A 76 -7.25 -9.01 5.93
C VAL A 76 -7.42 -7.53 6.31
N LEU A 77 -6.94 -6.62 5.47
CA LEU A 77 -7.08 -5.18 5.71
C LEU A 77 -8.54 -4.74 5.67
N ASP A 78 -9.32 -5.26 4.73
CA ASP A 78 -10.77 -4.99 4.64
C ASP A 78 -11.52 -5.45 5.89
N ASN A 79 -11.15 -6.61 6.44
CA ASN A 79 -11.74 -7.09 7.69
C ASN A 79 -11.40 -6.17 8.87
N TRP A 80 -10.16 -5.71 8.99
CA TRP A 80 -9.79 -4.72 10.00
C TRP A 80 -10.56 -3.40 9.85
N CYS A 81 -10.76 -2.94 8.61
CA CYS A 81 -11.58 -1.75 8.35
C CYS A 81 -13.03 -1.95 8.82
N LYS A 82 -13.62 -3.11 8.50
CA LYS A 82 -15.00 -3.45 8.92
C LYS A 82 -15.14 -3.49 10.45
N GLU A 83 -14.17 -4.06 11.17
CA GLU A 83 -14.17 -4.12 12.64
C GLU A 83 -14.21 -2.73 13.29
N ILE A 84 -13.60 -1.72 12.66
CA ILE A 84 -13.60 -0.35 13.19
C ILE A 84 -14.64 0.57 12.54
N GLY A 85 -15.50 0.03 11.67
CA GLY A 85 -16.54 0.79 10.98
C GLY A 85 -16.02 1.76 9.90
N ARG A 86 -14.86 1.48 9.31
CA ARG A 86 -14.26 2.27 8.22
C ARG A 86 -14.54 1.64 6.87
N ASP A 87 -14.86 2.45 5.85
CA ASP A 87 -14.95 1.97 4.46
C ASP A 87 -13.56 1.56 3.96
N PRO A 88 -13.33 0.29 3.59
CA PRO A 88 -12.04 -0.17 3.06
C PRO A 88 -11.57 0.60 1.82
N ARG A 89 -12.50 1.16 1.01
CA ARG A 89 -12.21 1.92 -0.20
C ARG A 89 -11.55 3.27 0.07
N GLU A 90 -11.57 3.75 1.31
CA GLU A 90 -10.85 4.97 1.70
C GLU A 90 -9.32 4.79 1.71
N ILE A 91 -8.84 3.53 1.73
CA ILE A 91 -7.42 3.23 1.76
C ILE A 91 -6.97 2.74 0.37
N LYS A 92 -6.14 3.50 -0.31
CA LYS A 92 -5.51 3.07 -1.55
C LYS A 92 -4.58 1.87 -1.32
N ARG A 93 -4.52 0.97 -2.28
CA ARG A 93 -3.69 -0.24 -2.27
C ARG A 93 -2.51 -0.07 -3.22
N SER A 94 -1.40 0.44 -2.71
CA SER A 94 -0.15 0.62 -3.46
C SER A 94 0.66 -0.66 -3.41
N ILE A 95 0.85 -1.31 -4.55
CA ILE A 95 1.54 -2.61 -4.59
C ILE A 95 2.83 -2.52 -5.41
N GLY A 96 3.94 -2.88 -4.77
CA GLY A 96 5.23 -3.06 -5.44
C GLY A 96 5.29 -4.41 -6.15
N ILE A 97 5.69 -4.39 -7.42
CA ILE A 97 5.90 -5.58 -8.24
C ILE A 97 7.18 -5.41 -9.06
N ASP A 98 7.79 -6.52 -9.45
CA ASP A 98 8.90 -6.49 -10.39
C ASP A 98 8.44 -5.87 -11.72
N ILE A 99 9.19 -4.86 -12.18
CA ILE A 99 8.88 -4.11 -13.40
C ILE A 99 8.75 -5.00 -14.64
N LYS A 100 9.42 -6.15 -14.67
CA LYS A 100 9.33 -7.14 -15.75
C LYS A 100 8.03 -7.96 -15.76
N ARG A 101 7.19 -7.81 -14.73
CA ARG A 101 5.98 -8.62 -14.56
C ARG A 101 4.72 -7.88 -14.99
N ILE A 102 4.78 -7.18 -16.12
CA ILE A 102 3.61 -6.54 -16.74
C ILE A 102 2.54 -7.58 -17.14
N ASP A 103 2.94 -8.82 -17.38
CA ASP A 103 2.05 -9.97 -17.62
C ASP A 103 1.03 -10.18 -16.50
N LEU A 104 1.30 -9.73 -15.28
CA LEU A 104 0.42 -9.84 -14.12
C LEU A 104 -0.38 -8.56 -13.82
N ALA A 105 -0.31 -7.56 -14.67
CA ALA A 105 -0.89 -6.24 -14.38
C ALA A 105 -2.41 -6.29 -14.18
N ASP A 106 -3.14 -7.02 -15.01
CA ASP A 106 -4.60 -7.17 -14.89
C ASP A 106 -4.99 -7.96 -13.63
N GLU A 107 -4.31 -9.09 -13.37
CA GLU A 107 -4.52 -9.89 -12.17
C GLU A 107 -4.24 -9.09 -10.89
N LEU A 108 -3.25 -8.19 -10.93
CA LEU A 108 -2.93 -7.34 -9.78
C LEU A 108 -4.06 -6.36 -9.44
N ILE A 109 -4.71 -5.78 -10.46
CA ILE A 109 -5.89 -4.93 -10.28
C ILE A 109 -7.07 -5.74 -9.76
N GLU A 110 -7.31 -6.93 -10.31
CA GLU A 110 -8.36 -7.86 -9.85
C GLU A 110 -8.12 -8.30 -8.39
N ALA A 111 -6.85 -8.46 -7.97
CA ALA A 111 -6.47 -8.71 -6.59
C ALA A 111 -6.68 -7.50 -5.65
N GLY A 112 -7.12 -6.35 -6.18
CA GLY A 112 -7.49 -5.16 -5.43
C GLY A 112 -6.40 -4.07 -5.34
N ALA A 113 -5.34 -4.12 -6.15
CA ALA A 113 -4.40 -3.01 -6.23
C ALA A 113 -5.06 -1.79 -6.89
N THR A 114 -4.84 -0.60 -6.34
CA THR A 114 -5.30 0.68 -6.90
C THR A 114 -4.14 1.55 -7.41
N GLU A 115 -2.94 1.22 -6.99
CA GLU A 115 -1.70 1.87 -7.44
C GLU A 115 -0.61 0.81 -7.58
N VAL A 116 0.22 0.93 -8.62
CA VAL A 116 1.38 0.05 -8.83
C VAL A 116 2.66 0.86 -8.64
N THR A 117 3.58 0.31 -7.86
CA THR A 117 4.91 0.89 -7.65
C THR A 117 5.96 0.03 -8.35
N LEU A 118 6.73 0.66 -9.20
CA LEU A 118 7.79 0.03 -9.98
C LEU A 118 9.15 0.58 -9.54
N ALA A 119 10.15 -0.30 -9.42
CA ALA A 119 11.52 0.10 -9.12
C ALA A 119 12.37 0.10 -10.40
N VAL A 120 12.99 1.22 -10.69
CA VAL A 120 13.99 1.36 -11.76
C VAL A 120 15.35 1.53 -11.12
N ASN A 121 16.31 0.69 -11.49
CA ASN A 121 17.64 0.64 -10.90
C ASN A 121 18.74 0.86 -11.95
N GLY A 122 19.90 1.28 -11.49
CA GLY A 122 21.12 1.41 -12.30
C GLY A 122 21.41 2.83 -12.77
N PRO A 123 22.64 3.09 -13.19
CA PRO A 123 23.11 4.43 -13.52
C PRO A 123 22.49 5.01 -14.80
N GLY A 124 21.96 4.16 -15.69
CA GLY A 124 21.35 4.57 -16.95
C GLY A 124 19.83 4.72 -16.91
N TYR A 125 19.16 4.24 -15.87
CA TYR A 125 17.70 4.25 -15.70
C TYR A 125 16.94 3.96 -17.00
N ASP A 126 17.05 2.72 -17.51
CA ASP A 126 16.26 2.32 -18.67
C ASP A 126 14.77 2.37 -18.33
N LEU A 127 14.04 3.22 -19.03
CA LEU A 127 12.61 3.46 -18.82
C LEU A 127 11.72 2.68 -19.80
N SER A 128 12.26 1.74 -20.57
CA SER A 128 11.50 0.97 -21.56
C SER A 128 10.33 0.25 -20.91
N ASP A 129 10.58 -0.50 -19.83
CA ASP A 129 9.54 -1.22 -19.12
C ASP A 129 8.51 -0.28 -18.48
N VAL A 130 8.95 0.89 -17.98
CA VAL A 130 8.01 1.91 -17.45
C VAL A 130 7.05 2.40 -18.52
N LYS A 131 7.53 2.57 -19.78
CA LYS A 131 6.67 2.99 -20.90
C LYS A 131 5.64 1.92 -21.23
N GLU A 132 5.97 0.64 -21.13
CA GLU A 132 5.00 -0.46 -21.32
C GLU A 132 3.91 -0.43 -20.24
N TRP A 133 4.27 -0.23 -18.96
CA TRP A 133 3.33 -0.08 -17.88
C TRP A 133 2.42 1.16 -18.06
N ILE A 134 2.96 2.26 -18.57
CA ILE A 134 2.18 3.47 -18.89
C ILE A 134 1.19 3.17 -20.02
N ALA A 135 1.65 2.53 -21.11
CA ALA A 135 0.79 2.16 -22.24
C ALA A 135 -0.33 1.21 -21.78
N TRP A 136 -0.03 0.19 -20.94
CA TRP A 136 -1.04 -0.67 -20.35
C TRP A 136 -2.07 0.13 -19.54
N ARG A 137 -1.63 1.01 -18.62
CA ARG A 137 -2.52 1.86 -17.83
C ARG A 137 -3.44 2.70 -18.72
N ASP A 138 -2.89 3.33 -19.75
CA ASP A 138 -3.64 4.23 -20.64
C ASP A 138 -4.65 3.47 -21.52
N SER A 139 -4.42 2.18 -21.77
CA SER A 139 -5.37 1.29 -22.47
C SER A 139 -6.61 0.92 -21.63
N LYS A 140 -6.59 1.18 -20.32
CA LYS A 140 -7.70 0.87 -19.39
C LYS A 140 -8.61 2.07 -19.11
N ASN A 141 -8.27 3.27 -19.65
CA ASN A 141 -9.05 4.51 -19.45
C ASN A 141 -9.98 4.81 -20.65
#